data_51164401d9100e453b38ce4fb365534a
#
_entry.id   51164401d9100e453b38ce4fb365534a
#
_cell.length_a   1.000
_cell.length_b   1.000
_cell.length_c   1.000
_cell.angle_alpha   90.00
_cell.angle_beta   90.00
_cell.angle_gamma   90.00
#
_symmetry.space_group_name_H-M   'P 1'
#
loop_
_entity.id
_entity.type
_entity.pdbx_description
1 polymer ?
#
loop_
_entity_poly.entity_id
_entity_poly.type
_entity_poly.pdbx_seq_one_letter_code
_entity_poly.pdbx_strand_id
1 'polypeptide(L)'
;MAFDSYRIKYFLPELENLGISVPLFAHGQGYTVAKDSGLWMPRSIELTETLLAEQRIVIQSNPVLRWNAASAVLEADQKNNRIFAKRKSTGRIDGVVALAMSIGASELQPLVPGDREGFFSDPIMVGL
;
A
#
# COMPACT_ATOMS: atom_id res chain seq x y z
N MET A 1 -0.25 9.03 -2.06
CA MET A 1 -1.13 8.00 -1.47
C MET A 1 -1.66 7.10 -2.58
N ALA A 2 -1.54 5.78 -2.42
CA ALA A 2 -2.17 4.83 -3.34
C ALA A 2 -3.65 4.63 -2.99
N PHE A 3 -4.49 4.50 -4.00
CA PHE A 3 -5.93 4.27 -3.82
C PHE A 3 -6.50 3.30 -4.87
N ASP A 4 -7.55 2.57 -4.47
CA ASP A 4 -8.40 1.86 -5.41
C ASP A 4 -9.39 2.85 -6.05
N SER A 5 -9.49 2.84 -7.37
CA SER A 5 -10.40 3.73 -8.11
C SER A 5 -11.87 3.54 -7.77
N TYR A 6 -12.24 2.42 -7.14
CA TYR A 6 -13.60 2.17 -6.68
C TYR A 6 -14.00 3.13 -5.55
N ARG A 7 -15.01 3.94 -5.78
CA ARG A 7 -15.56 4.94 -4.83
C ARG A 7 -14.64 6.10 -4.42
N ILE A 8 -13.43 6.24 -4.97
CA ILE A 8 -12.54 7.36 -4.64
C ILE A 8 -13.21 8.72 -4.84
N LYS A 9 -14.13 8.84 -5.81
CA LYS A 9 -14.87 10.07 -6.10
C LYS A 9 -15.68 10.63 -4.92
N TYR A 10 -16.01 9.80 -3.94
CA TYR A 10 -16.70 10.24 -2.72
C TYR A 10 -15.73 10.77 -1.66
N PHE A 11 -14.48 10.34 -1.72
CA PHE A 11 -13.44 10.72 -0.75
C PHE A 11 -12.67 11.99 -1.16
N LEU A 12 -12.48 12.21 -2.45
CA LEU A 12 -11.72 13.38 -2.95
C LEU A 12 -12.30 14.73 -2.50
N PRO A 13 -13.63 14.99 -2.58
CA PRO A 13 -14.19 16.25 -2.10
C PRO A 13 -13.96 16.49 -0.61
N GLU A 14 -13.94 15.42 0.20
CA GLU A 14 -13.67 15.54 1.64
C GLU A 14 -12.23 15.94 1.92
N LEU A 15 -11.25 15.42 1.16
CA LEU A 15 -9.87 15.86 1.27
C LEU A 15 -9.72 17.35 0.90
N GLU A 16 -10.38 17.79 -0.17
CA GLU A 16 -10.38 19.19 -0.59
C GLU A 16 -11.02 20.11 0.47
N ASN A 17 -12.17 19.71 1.03
CA ASN A 17 -12.85 20.44 2.09
C ASN A 17 -11.98 20.60 3.34
N LEU A 18 -11.16 19.61 3.64
CA LEU A 18 -10.22 19.63 4.76
C LEU A 18 -8.90 20.36 4.44
N GLY A 19 -8.73 20.83 3.20
CA GLY A 19 -7.49 21.47 2.75
C GLY A 19 -6.30 20.51 2.68
N ILE A 20 -6.57 19.20 2.60
CA ILE A 20 -5.54 18.16 2.53
C ILE A 20 -5.13 17.93 1.08
N SER A 21 -3.89 18.26 0.76
CA SER A 21 -3.29 17.99 -0.56
C SER A 21 -2.22 16.91 -0.43
N VAL A 22 -2.49 15.74 -1.03
CA VAL A 22 -1.55 14.62 -1.09
C VAL A 22 -1.46 14.09 -2.51
N PRO A 23 -0.26 13.67 -2.98
CA PRO A 23 -0.14 12.97 -4.26
C PRO A 23 -0.98 11.70 -4.27
N LEU A 24 -1.82 11.53 -5.29
CA LEU A 24 -2.75 10.42 -5.43
C LEU A 24 -2.35 9.55 -6.62
N PHE A 25 -2.24 8.24 -6.40
CA PHE A 25 -1.89 7.26 -7.42
C PHE A 25 -2.94 6.16 -7.47
N ALA A 26 -3.63 6.00 -8.59
CA ALA A 26 -4.51 4.87 -8.81
C ALA A 26 -3.72 3.55 -8.75
N HIS A 27 -4.27 2.53 -8.12
CA HIS A 27 -3.62 1.24 -7.94
C HIS A 27 -4.60 0.10 -8.18
N GLY A 28 -4.27 -0.77 -9.12
CA GLY A 28 -5.07 -1.98 -9.38
C GLY A 28 -4.91 -3.01 -8.27
N GLN A 29 -5.99 -3.46 -7.66
CA GLN A 29 -5.97 -4.52 -6.62
C GLN A 29 -5.97 -5.93 -7.19
N GLY A 30 -6.35 -6.09 -8.46
CA GLY A 30 -6.36 -7.37 -9.19
C GLY A 30 -5.21 -7.50 -10.18
N TYR A 31 -5.49 -8.26 -11.24
CA TYR A 31 -4.53 -8.50 -12.33
C TYR A 31 -4.49 -7.37 -13.38
N THR A 32 -5.28 -6.32 -13.19
CA THR A 32 -5.34 -5.18 -14.11
C THR A 32 -4.43 -4.06 -13.63
N VAL A 33 -3.59 -3.57 -14.53
CA VAL A 33 -2.70 -2.43 -14.30
C VAL A 33 -3.53 -1.14 -14.32
N ALA A 34 -3.34 -0.27 -13.34
CA ALA A 34 -3.93 1.07 -13.37
C ALA A 34 -3.29 1.91 -14.47
N LYS A 35 -4.13 2.42 -15.40
CA LYS A 35 -3.66 3.06 -16.65
C LYS A 35 -2.78 4.28 -16.39
N ASP A 36 -3.16 5.13 -15.44
CA ASP A 36 -2.50 6.42 -15.21
C ASP A 36 -1.18 6.29 -14.44
N SER A 37 -1.10 5.34 -13.51
CA SER A 37 0.06 5.15 -12.63
C SER A 37 0.95 3.96 -13.02
N GLY A 38 0.42 2.99 -13.76
CA GLY A 38 1.09 1.73 -14.02
C GLY A 38 1.16 0.78 -12.81
N LEU A 39 0.51 1.14 -11.69
CA LEU A 39 0.53 0.34 -10.46
C LEU A 39 -0.50 -0.80 -10.49
N TRP A 40 -0.09 -1.95 -9.99
CA TRP A 40 -0.95 -3.11 -9.83
C TRP A 40 -0.44 -4.07 -8.75
N MET A 41 -1.32 -4.87 -8.20
CA MET A 41 -1.04 -5.68 -7.01
C MET A 41 0.11 -6.69 -7.20
N PRO A 42 0.23 -7.43 -8.31
CA PRO A 42 1.33 -8.38 -8.47
C PRO A 42 2.71 -7.76 -8.31
N ARG A 43 2.95 -6.60 -8.91
CA ARG A 43 4.24 -5.89 -8.79
C ARG A 43 4.47 -5.38 -7.37
N SER A 44 3.43 -4.88 -6.72
CA SER A 44 3.51 -4.37 -5.35
C SER A 44 3.77 -5.48 -4.32
N ILE A 45 3.21 -6.68 -4.52
CA ILE A 45 3.50 -7.85 -3.70
C ILE A 45 4.98 -8.27 -3.88
N GLU A 46 5.43 -8.40 -5.12
CA GLU A 46 6.82 -8.77 -5.44
C GLU A 46 7.82 -7.79 -4.81
N LEU A 47 7.57 -6.49 -4.93
CA LEU A 47 8.40 -5.45 -4.32
C LEU A 47 8.39 -5.55 -2.80
N THR A 48 7.23 -5.77 -2.19
CA THR A 48 7.10 -5.93 -0.74
C THR A 48 7.92 -7.11 -0.24
N GLU A 49 7.83 -8.26 -0.91
CA GLU A 49 8.60 -9.46 -0.57
C GLU A 49 10.11 -9.21 -0.73
N THR A 50 10.51 -8.55 -1.81
CA THR A 50 11.92 -8.20 -2.06
C THR A 50 12.48 -7.31 -0.96
N LEU A 51 11.78 -6.23 -0.61
CA LEU A 51 12.22 -5.31 0.43
C LEU A 51 12.29 -5.97 1.82
N LEU A 52 11.37 -6.89 2.11
CA LEU A 52 11.40 -7.66 3.36
C LEU A 52 12.59 -8.63 3.38
N ALA A 53 12.82 -9.37 2.30
CA ALA A 53 13.92 -10.34 2.18
C ALA A 53 15.30 -9.66 2.26
N GLU A 54 15.43 -8.49 1.65
CA GLU A 54 16.65 -7.68 1.65
C GLU A 54 16.82 -6.83 2.92
N GLN A 55 15.87 -6.88 3.85
CA GLN A 55 15.85 -6.07 5.09
C GLN A 55 15.92 -4.55 4.82
N ARG A 56 15.35 -4.10 3.71
CA ARG A 56 15.34 -2.70 3.27
C ARG A 56 14.10 -1.93 3.70
N ILE A 57 13.19 -2.57 4.42
CA ILE A 57 12.00 -1.95 4.97
C ILE A 57 11.89 -2.27 6.45
N VAL A 58 11.53 -1.26 7.24
CA VAL A 58 11.19 -1.41 8.65
C VAL A 58 9.71 -1.17 8.82
N ILE A 59 9.00 -2.16 9.35
CA ILE A 59 7.56 -2.05 9.62
C ILE A 59 7.40 -2.03 11.13
N GLN A 60 6.76 -0.98 11.65
CA GLN A 60 6.47 -0.90 13.08
C GLN A 60 5.62 -2.10 13.52
N SER A 61 5.96 -2.66 14.68
CA SER A 61 5.21 -3.79 15.23
C SER A 61 3.77 -3.36 15.53
N ASN A 62 2.83 -3.97 14.82
CA ASN A 62 1.40 -3.73 14.98
C ASN A 62 0.67 -5.09 15.01
N PRO A 63 -0.03 -5.44 16.11
CA PRO A 63 -0.73 -6.72 16.23
C PRO A 63 -1.77 -6.95 15.15
N VAL A 64 -2.50 -5.90 14.75
CA VAL A 64 -3.53 -5.98 13.70
C VAL A 64 -2.90 -6.27 12.35
N LEU A 65 -1.80 -5.57 12.00
CA LEU A 65 -1.11 -5.81 10.74
C LEU A 65 -0.50 -7.22 10.69
N ARG A 66 0.06 -7.70 11.80
CA ARG A 66 0.58 -9.08 11.90
C ARG A 66 -0.52 -10.11 11.70
N TRP A 67 -1.68 -9.89 12.32
CA TRP A 67 -2.85 -10.75 12.14
C TRP A 67 -3.36 -10.71 10.68
N ASN A 68 -3.42 -9.54 10.05
CA ASN A 68 -3.77 -9.39 8.65
C ASN A 68 -2.81 -10.19 7.75
N ALA A 69 -1.50 -10.07 7.97
CA ALA A 69 -0.49 -10.78 7.19
C ALA A 69 -0.60 -12.31 7.38
N ALA A 70 -0.81 -12.77 8.61
CA ALA A 70 -1.01 -14.20 8.92
C ALA A 70 -2.29 -14.77 8.30
N SER A 71 -3.31 -13.94 8.10
CA SER A 71 -4.60 -14.33 7.51
C SER A 71 -4.61 -14.26 5.99
N ALA A 72 -3.64 -13.59 5.39
CA ALA A 72 -3.61 -13.35 3.95
C ALA A 72 -3.29 -14.62 3.16
N VAL A 73 -4.03 -14.81 2.07
CA VAL A 73 -3.79 -15.85 1.08
C VAL A 73 -3.54 -15.19 -0.26
N LEU A 74 -2.52 -15.64 -0.96
CA LEU A 74 -2.23 -15.21 -2.33
C LEU A 74 -2.79 -16.25 -3.32
N GLU A 75 -3.24 -15.77 -4.46
CA GLU A 75 -3.56 -16.59 -5.62
C GLU A 75 -2.82 -16.07 -6.84
N ALA A 76 -2.47 -16.98 -7.74
CA ALA A 76 -1.70 -16.66 -8.94
C ALA A 76 -2.51 -16.96 -10.21
N ASP A 77 -2.28 -16.16 -11.25
CA ASP A 77 -2.73 -16.46 -12.61
C ASP A 77 -1.77 -17.43 -13.32
N GLN A 78 -2.08 -17.74 -14.58
CA GLN A 78 -1.25 -18.64 -15.41
C GLN A 78 0.17 -18.10 -15.67
N LYS A 79 0.40 -16.79 -15.52
CA LYS A 79 1.69 -16.13 -15.67
C LYS A 79 2.43 -15.94 -14.34
N ASN A 80 1.91 -16.55 -13.27
CA ASN A 80 2.40 -16.41 -11.90
C ASN A 80 2.33 -14.97 -11.34
N ASN A 81 1.44 -14.13 -11.87
CA ASN A 81 1.12 -12.88 -11.22
C ASN A 81 0.26 -13.17 -9.99
N ARG A 82 0.62 -12.62 -8.84
CA ARG A 82 -0.04 -12.91 -7.57
C ARG A 82 -0.86 -11.74 -7.07
N ILE A 83 -2.03 -12.02 -6.52
CA ILE A 83 -2.90 -11.05 -5.87
C ILE A 83 -3.37 -11.59 -4.51
N PHE A 84 -3.86 -10.70 -3.65
CA PHE A 84 -4.51 -11.12 -2.41
C PHE A 84 -5.90 -11.70 -2.68
N ALA A 85 -6.10 -12.96 -2.28
CA ALA A 85 -7.36 -13.67 -2.42
C ALA A 85 -8.26 -13.40 -1.21
N LYS A 86 -8.97 -12.27 -1.18
CA LYS A 86 -9.81 -11.86 -0.04
C LYS A 86 -10.83 -12.91 0.37
N ARG A 87 -11.40 -13.65 -0.59
CA ARG A 87 -12.40 -14.70 -0.32
C ARG A 87 -11.81 -15.97 0.31
N LYS A 88 -10.52 -16.21 0.12
CA LYS A 88 -9.80 -17.37 0.66
C LYS A 88 -9.09 -17.06 1.97
N SER A 89 -8.97 -15.77 2.31
CA SER A 89 -8.32 -15.34 3.53
C SER A 89 -9.18 -15.65 4.76
N THR A 90 -8.53 -16.09 5.84
CA THR A 90 -9.21 -16.53 7.08
C THR A 90 -9.70 -15.38 7.94
N GLY A 91 -9.29 -14.15 7.63
CA GLY A 91 -9.67 -12.93 8.33
C GLY A 91 -9.63 -11.72 7.42
N ARG A 92 -9.79 -10.54 8.01
CA ARG A 92 -9.63 -9.28 7.28
C ARG A 92 -8.16 -9.06 6.94
N ILE A 93 -7.88 -8.56 5.75
CA ILE A 93 -6.52 -8.37 5.21
C ILE A 93 -6.29 -6.96 4.66
N ASP A 94 -7.19 -6.02 4.96
CA ASP A 94 -7.15 -4.67 4.38
C ASP A 94 -5.85 -3.93 4.71
N GLY A 95 -5.29 -4.15 5.92
CA GLY A 95 -4.02 -3.54 6.33
C GLY A 95 -2.83 -4.01 5.51
N VAL A 96 -2.70 -5.32 5.23
CA VAL A 96 -1.60 -5.84 4.41
C VAL A 96 -1.76 -5.46 2.94
N VAL A 97 -2.99 -5.39 2.44
CA VAL A 97 -3.29 -4.89 1.09
C VAL A 97 -2.87 -3.42 0.97
N ALA A 98 -3.26 -2.57 1.94
CA ALA A 98 -2.88 -1.16 1.97
C ALA A 98 -1.36 -0.96 2.06
N LEU A 99 -0.67 -1.79 2.85
CA LEU A 99 0.79 -1.79 2.95
C LEU A 99 1.43 -2.08 1.58
N ALA A 100 1.03 -3.15 0.91
CA ALA A 100 1.56 -3.50 -0.41
C ALA A 100 1.30 -2.38 -1.45
N MET A 101 0.09 -1.80 -1.47
CA MET A 101 -0.23 -0.67 -2.33
C MET A 101 0.66 0.55 -2.06
N SER A 102 0.92 0.85 -0.79
CA SER A 102 1.77 1.97 -0.39
C SER A 102 3.22 1.76 -0.81
N ILE A 103 3.73 0.55 -0.68
CA ILE A 103 5.08 0.17 -1.11
C ILE A 103 5.18 0.29 -2.64
N GLY A 104 4.20 -0.22 -3.39
CA GLY A 104 4.16 -0.07 -4.85
C GLY A 104 4.17 1.40 -5.28
N ALA A 105 3.38 2.24 -4.64
CA ALA A 105 3.32 3.67 -4.94
C ALA A 105 4.63 4.41 -4.58
N SER A 106 5.42 3.92 -3.64
CA SER A 106 6.68 4.55 -3.26
C SER A 106 7.71 4.56 -4.40
N GLU A 107 7.61 3.65 -5.37
CA GLU A 107 8.47 3.67 -6.56
C GLU A 107 8.22 4.88 -7.47
N LEU A 108 7.02 5.49 -7.40
CA LEU A 108 6.66 6.66 -8.20
C LEU A 108 7.08 8.00 -7.57
N GLN A 109 7.41 7.98 -6.28
CA GLN A 109 7.92 9.15 -5.57
C GLN A 109 9.41 8.99 -5.32
N PRO A 110 10.28 9.74 -6.01
CA PRO A 110 11.68 9.79 -5.62
C PRO A 110 11.75 10.30 -4.18
N LEU A 111 12.45 9.57 -3.32
CA LEU A 111 12.77 10.03 -1.98
C LEU A 111 13.55 11.34 -2.11
N VAL A 112 12.95 12.45 -1.71
CA VAL A 112 13.66 13.74 -1.63
C VAL A 112 14.71 13.58 -0.52
N PRO A 113 16.02 13.69 -0.84
CA PRO A 113 17.04 13.66 0.19
C PRO A 113 16.82 14.85 1.14
N GLY A 114 16.59 14.57 2.41
CA GLY A 114 16.38 15.61 3.43
C GLY A 114 15.09 15.48 4.26
N ASP A 115 14.03 14.91 3.70
CA ASP A 115 12.74 14.76 4.44
C ASP A 115 12.79 13.74 5.60
N ARG A 116 13.83 12.92 5.66
CA ARG A 116 13.97 11.95 6.74
C ARG A 116 14.31 12.57 8.09
N GLU A 117 15.12 13.61 8.11
CA GLU A 117 15.53 14.27 9.37
C GLU A 117 14.34 15.01 10.00
N GLY A 118 13.49 15.67 9.20
CA GLY A 118 12.28 16.33 9.69
C GLY A 118 11.27 15.35 10.28
N PHE A 119 11.06 14.20 9.63
CA PHE A 119 10.14 13.18 10.11
C PHE A 119 10.58 12.52 11.42
N PHE A 120 11.89 12.31 11.61
CA PHE A 120 12.43 11.72 12.84
C PHE A 120 12.63 12.73 13.97
N SER A 121 12.77 14.04 13.66
CA SER A 121 12.94 15.09 14.66
C SER A 121 11.61 15.58 15.25
N ASP A 122 10.52 15.44 14.51
CA ASP A 122 9.17 15.77 14.99
C ASP A 122 8.19 14.67 14.54
N PRO A 123 8.27 13.48 15.14
CA PRO A 123 7.35 12.41 14.81
C PRO A 123 5.94 12.87 15.15
N ILE A 124 5.06 12.91 14.15
CA ILE A 124 3.63 13.05 14.39
C ILE A 124 3.21 11.86 15.23
N MET A 125 3.21 12.04 16.53
CA MET A 125 2.62 11.10 17.46
C MET A 125 1.11 11.13 17.22
N VAL A 126 0.63 10.26 16.34
CA VAL A 126 -0.79 9.93 16.31
C VAL A 126 -1.07 9.29 17.66
N GLY A 127 -1.71 10.05 18.56
CA GLY A 127 -2.10 9.57 19.88
C GLY A 127 -2.90 8.28 19.74
N LEU A 128 -2.44 7.30 20.43
CA LEU A 128 -3.18 6.07 20.66
C LEU A 128 -4.36 6.34 21.61
#